data_731555065ba08489a3a8f29596cbdeed
#
_entry.id   731555065ba08489a3a8f29596cbdeed
#
_cell.length_a   1.000
_cell.length_b   1.000
_cell.length_c   1.000
_cell.angle_alpha   90.00
_cell.angle_beta   90.00
_cell.angle_gamma   90.00
#
_symmetry.space_group_name_H-M   'P 1'
#
loop_
_entity.id
_entity.type
_entity.pdbx_description
1 polymer ?
#
loop_
_entity_poly.entity_id
_entity_poly.type
_entity_poly.pdbx_seq_one_letter_code
_entity_poly.pdbx_strand_id
1 'polypeptide(L)'
;MSTGLVIGLIYRNETTKAQFGQIVTGLKAGFVALPYTLNGSLVVKVHESGCHAVIVEGNDEGEQDPSHIEALISELPDIPVYAAFREPGVDVIRRLMRVGARDVIPIPPSEEDLKRELSRLKTGLGPDVDARKGKIISVINSKSGSGATTIAVNIACDIAAMDEDLKVALIDLDIQFGSVSLYLDVKWQANVMDALGQASRLDKTMFNAMMSRHDSGLYALPAPNKITRLDRVSSADVKKFLDVVKQTFDVVVLDLPKAINDWNEEILKASDSIYVVIQRSLAVLRDAR
;
A
#
# COMPACT_ATOMS: atom_id res chain seq x y z
N MET A 1 7.06 -33.44 6.55
CA MET A 1 8.41 -32.83 6.50
C MET A 1 8.18 -31.34 6.32
N SER A 2 8.47 -30.54 7.35
CA SER A 2 8.32 -29.08 7.29
C SER A 2 9.39 -28.58 6.31
N THR A 3 9.01 -28.15 5.11
CA THR A 3 9.90 -27.41 4.21
C THR A 3 10.15 -26.07 4.87
N GLY A 4 11.24 -25.98 5.61
CA GLY A 4 11.64 -24.74 6.25
C GLY A 4 11.98 -23.70 5.18
N LEU A 5 11.59 -22.45 5.40
CA LEU A 5 11.96 -21.32 4.55
C LEU A 5 13.48 -21.23 4.47
N VAL A 6 14.05 -21.09 3.26
CA VAL A 6 15.49 -20.92 3.01
C VAL A 6 15.74 -19.55 2.42
N ILE A 7 16.62 -18.76 3.05
CA ILE A 7 17.00 -17.42 2.64
C ILE A 7 18.41 -17.43 2.12
N GLY A 8 18.62 -16.95 0.90
CA GLY A 8 19.91 -16.69 0.31
C GLY A 8 20.43 -15.29 0.67
N LEU A 9 21.69 -15.15 0.96
CA LEU A 9 22.37 -13.86 1.06
C LEU A 9 23.52 -13.83 0.07
N ILE A 10 23.49 -12.90 -0.87
CA ILE A 10 24.64 -12.55 -1.71
C ILE A 10 25.37 -11.40 -1.01
N TYR A 11 26.54 -11.69 -0.46
CA TYR A 11 27.27 -10.77 0.40
C TYR A 11 28.58 -10.31 -0.22
N ARG A 12 28.99 -9.08 0.13
CA ARG A 12 30.31 -8.50 -0.20
C ARG A 12 31.23 -8.47 1.02
N ASN A 13 30.63 -8.37 2.21
CA ASN A 13 31.35 -8.23 3.47
C ASN A 13 31.02 -9.38 4.44
N GLU A 14 32.03 -10.00 5.03
CA GLU A 14 31.85 -11.08 6.01
C GLU A 14 31.11 -10.61 7.27
N THR A 15 31.21 -9.33 7.63
CA THR A 15 30.42 -8.75 8.75
C THR A 15 28.93 -8.77 8.43
N THR A 16 28.52 -8.38 7.22
CA THR A 16 27.14 -8.44 6.76
C THR A 16 26.61 -9.87 6.78
N LYS A 17 27.40 -10.82 6.28
CA LYS A 17 27.06 -12.24 6.33
C LYS A 17 26.81 -12.73 7.76
N ALA A 18 27.67 -12.36 8.72
CA ALA A 18 27.52 -12.76 10.11
C ALA A 18 26.25 -12.18 10.74
N GLN A 19 25.95 -10.89 10.49
CA GLN A 19 24.78 -10.20 11.02
C GLN A 19 23.47 -10.83 10.52
N PHE A 20 23.32 -10.99 9.20
CA PHE A 20 22.14 -11.63 8.62
C PHE A 20 22.01 -13.11 9.03
N GLY A 21 23.13 -13.87 9.03
CA GLY A 21 23.14 -15.27 9.39
C GLY A 21 22.67 -15.52 10.82
N GLN A 22 23.12 -14.69 11.78
CA GLN A 22 22.70 -14.79 13.17
C GLN A 22 21.18 -14.60 13.32
N ILE A 23 20.62 -13.58 12.69
CA ILE A 23 19.18 -13.27 12.80
C ILE A 23 18.34 -14.32 12.07
N VAL A 24 18.67 -14.67 10.81
CA VAL A 24 17.92 -15.65 10.02
C VAL A 24 17.88 -17.01 10.71
N THR A 25 19.01 -17.45 11.25
CA THR A 25 19.10 -18.73 11.99
C THR A 25 18.31 -18.66 13.29
N GLY A 26 18.37 -17.54 14.03
CA GLY A 26 17.56 -17.31 15.23
C GLY A 26 16.05 -17.39 14.96
N LEU A 27 15.61 -17.00 13.78
CA LEU A 27 14.23 -17.10 13.32
C LEU A 27 13.84 -18.50 12.77
N LYS A 28 14.73 -19.51 12.93
CA LYS A 28 14.54 -20.90 12.48
C LYS A 28 14.28 -21.01 10.97
N ALA A 29 14.90 -20.16 10.16
CA ALA A 29 14.94 -20.28 8.72
C ALA A 29 16.28 -20.87 8.27
N GLY A 30 16.31 -21.56 7.14
CA GLY A 30 17.53 -21.99 6.47
C GLY A 30 18.27 -20.76 5.94
N PHE A 31 19.60 -20.78 6.03
CA PHE A 31 20.44 -19.67 5.58
C PHE A 31 21.54 -20.19 4.65
N VAL A 32 21.62 -19.60 3.44
CA VAL A 32 22.65 -19.89 2.45
C VAL A 32 23.36 -18.58 2.12
N ALA A 33 24.68 -18.53 2.33
CA ALA A 33 25.48 -17.35 2.03
C ALA A 33 26.36 -17.60 0.81
N LEU A 34 26.24 -16.73 -0.19
CA LEU A 34 26.97 -16.76 -1.46
C LEU A 34 27.83 -15.49 -1.56
N PRO A 35 29.16 -15.60 -1.70
CA PRO A 35 29.98 -14.43 -1.92
C PRO A 35 29.64 -13.80 -3.27
N TYR A 36 29.57 -12.48 -3.30
CA TYR A 36 29.33 -11.74 -4.54
C TYR A 36 30.47 -11.99 -5.54
N THR A 37 30.15 -12.44 -6.72
CA THR A 37 31.10 -12.62 -7.82
C THR A 37 30.49 -12.02 -9.10
N LEU A 38 31.32 -11.36 -9.90
CA LEU A 38 30.90 -10.75 -11.17
C LEU A 38 30.53 -11.78 -12.26
N ASN A 39 30.61 -13.06 -11.98
CA ASN A 39 30.38 -14.13 -12.94
C ASN A 39 28.93 -14.59 -12.87
N GLY A 40 28.27 -14.86 -14.01
CA GLY A 40 26.88 -15.33 -14.11
C GLY A 40 26.54 -16.64 -13.38
N SER A 41 27.47 -17.18 -12.57
CA SER A 41 27.27 -18.37 -11.74
C SER A 41 26.39 -18.13 -10.49
N LEU A 42 26.11 -16.87 -10.11
CA LEU A 42 25.30 -16.57 -8.92
C LEU A 42 23.85 -17.03 -9.06
N VAL A 43 23.24 -16.79 -10.22
CA VAL A 43 21.86 -17.20 -10.52
C VAL A 43 21.73 -18.72 -10.42
N VAL A 44 22.66 -19.46 -11.02
CA VAL A 44 22.66 -20.92 -10.97
C VAL A 44 22.77 -21.41 -9.53
N LYS A 45 23.68 -20.83 -8.72
CA LYS A 45 23.84 -21.20 -7.32
C LYS A 45 22.63 -20.87 -6.46
N VAL A 46 21.93 -19.77 -6.76
CA VAL A 46 20.66 -19.41 -6.09
C VAL A 46 19.60 -20.48 -6.35
N HIS A 47 19.44 -20.89 -7.61
CA HIS A 47 18.48 -21.97 -7.95
C HIS A 47 18.87 -23.30 -7.33
N GLU A 48 20.14 -23.70 -7.41
CA GLU A 48 20.62 -24.97 -6.82
C GLU A 48 20.48 -25.02 -5.30
N SER A 49 20.57 -23.87 -4.63
CA SER A 49 20.45 -23.80 -3.17
C SER A 49 19.00 -23.85 -2.67
N GLY A 50 18.00 -23.84 -3.55
CA GLY A 50 16.59 -23.91 -3.18
C GLY A 50 16.13 -22.72 -2.33
N CYS A 51 16.70 -21.53 -2.56
CA CYS A 51 16.32 -20.32 -1.84
C CYS A 51 14.88 -19.91 -2.21
N HIS A 52 14.12 -19.54 -1.19
CA HIS A 52 12.77 -19.00 -1.33
C HIS A 52 12.76 -17.47 -1.48
N ALA A 53 13.85 -16.82 -1.08
CA ALA A 53 14.12 -15.42 -1.31
C ALA A 53 15.62 -15.16 -1.23
N VAL A 54 16.09 -14.06 -1.85
CA VAL A 54 17.51 -13.68 -1.87
C VAL A 54 17.66 -12.24 -1.42
N ILE A 55 18.59 -12.02 -0.49
CA ILE A 55 19.03 -10.70 -0.05
C ILE A 55 20.36 -10.41 -0.75
N VAL A 56 20.50 -9.26 -1.38
CA VAL A 56 21.70 -8.87 -2.13
C VAL A 56 22.31 -7.64 -1.47
N GLU A 57 23.53 -7.76 -0.97
CA GLU A 57 24.28 -6.63 -0.42
C GLU A 57 24.70 -5.69 -1.55
N GLY A 58 24.30 -4.42 -1.43
CA GLY A 58 24.69 -3.36 -2.33
C GLY A 58 26.13 -2.93 -2.14
N ASN A 59 26.61 -2.07 -3.02
CA ASN A 59 27.89 -1.41 -2.87
C ASN A 59 27.68 -0.08 -2.13
N ASP A 60 28.25 0.04 -0.93
CA ASP A 60 28.19 1.25 -0.10
C ASP A 60 29.43 2.15 -0.30
N GLU A 61 30.41 1.72 -1.09
CA GLU A 61 31.63 2.48 -1.36
C GLU A 61 31.47 3.34 -2.63
N GLY A 62 31.57 4.65 -2.47
CA GLY A 62 31.48 5.62 -3.57
C GLY A 62 30.07 5.85 -4.09
N GLU A 63 29.93 5.98 -5.42
CA GLU A 63 28.63 6.12 -6.07
C GLU A 63 27.84 4.82 -5.97
N GLN A 64 26.69 4.85 -5.31
CA GLN A 64 25.83 3.67 -5.10
C GLN A 64 25.18 3.28 -6.43
N ASP A 65 25.78 2.33 -7.15
CA ASP A 65 25.21 1.80 -8.39
C ASP A 65 24.46 0.47 -8.14
N PRO A 66 23.12 0.45 -8.25
CA PRO A 66 22.31 -0.74 -8.04
C PRO A 66 22.26 -1.67 -9.28
N SER A 67 22.94 -1.38 -10.37
CA SER A 67 22.83 -2.10 -11.65
C SER A 67 23.01 -3.61 -11.52
N HIS A 68 23.89 -4.06 -10.62
CA HIS A 68 24.12 -5.48 -10.39
C HIS A 68 22.93 -6.17 -9.69
N ILE A 69 22.19 -5.44 -8.84
CA ILE A 69 20.96 -5.94 -8.19
C ILE A 69 19.83 -5.96 -9.22
N GLU A 70 19.74 -4.94 -10.08
CA GLU A 70 18.76 -4.88 -11.16
C GLU A 70 18.91 -6.06 -12.13
N ALA A 71 20.16 -6.41 -12.48
CA ALA A 71 20.44 -7.59 -13.32
C ALA A 71 19.95 -8.88 -12.63
N LEU A 72 20.25 -9.07 -11.34
CA LEU A 72 19.80 -10.24 -10.59
C LEU A 72 18.27 -10.32 -10.48
N ILE A 73 17.58 -9.19 -10.28
CA ILE A 73 16.10 -9.15 -10.26
C ILE A 73 15.54 -9.64 -11.61
N SER A 74 16.13 -9.19 -12.73
CA SER A 74 15.69 -9.61 -14.06
C SER A 74 15.96 -11.09 -14.36
N GLU A 75 17.02 -11.65 -13.79
CA GLU A 75 17.43 -13.05 -13.98
C GLU A 75 16.74 -14.02 -13.00
N LEU A 76 16.10 -13.52 -11.94
CA LEU A 76 15.41 -14.28 -10.90
C LEU A 76 13.93 -13.91 -10.80
N PRO A 77 13.11 -14.04 -11.86
CA PRO A 77 11.73 -13.54 -11.85
C PRO A 77 10.83 -14.24 -10.84
N ASP A 78 11.13 -15.49 -10.47
CA ASP A 78 10.32 -16.31 -9.56
C ASP A 78 10.82 -16.26 -8.11
N ILE A 79 11.97 -15.64 -7.85
CA ILE A 79 12.56 -15.57 -6.52
C ILE A 79 12.59 -14.11 -6.05
N PRO A 80 11.90 -13.76 -4.95
CA PRO A 80 11.92 -12.41 -4.41
C PRO A 80 13.35 -11.95 -4.07
N VAL A 81 13.77 -10.81 -4.62
CA VAL A 81 15.08 -10.20 -4.37
C VAL A 81 14.91 -8.99 -3.47
N TYR A 82 15.61 -8.98 -2.36
CA TYR A 82 15.75 -7.85 -1.44
C TYR A 82 17.12 -7.22 -1.64
N ALA A 83 17.18 -5.90 -1.63
CA ALA A 83 18.46 -5.18 -1.62
C ALA A 83 18.84 -4.81 -0.19
N ALA A 84 20.11 -4.89 0.17
CA ALA A 84 20.60 -4.52 1.49
C ALA A 84 21.68 -3.45 1.40
N PHE A 85 21.49 -2.32 2.10
CA PHE A 85 22.42 -1.18 2.11
C PHE A 85 22.56 -0.61 3.53
N ARG A 86 23.68 0.07 3.80
CA ARG A 86 23.88 0.81 5.08
C ARG A 86 23.06 2.10 5.09
N GLU A 87 23.24 2.93 4.10
CA GLU A 87 22.60 4.24 3.97
C GLU A 87 22.23 4.46 2.50
N PRO A 88 21.14 3.84 2.00
CA PRO A 88 20.78 3.98 0.60
C PRO A 88 20.25 5.37 0.30
N GLY A 89 20.70 5.98 -0.78
CA GLY A 89 20.13 7.20 -1.32
C GLY A 89 18.67 6.98 -1.79
N VAL A 90 17.83 8.00 -1.69
CA VAL A 90 16.42 7.92 -2.10
C VAL A 90 16.28 7.49 -3.57
N ASP A 91 17.17 7.96 -4.44
CA ASP A 91 17.14 7.61 -5.87
C ASP A 91 17.48 6.14 -6.11
N VAL A 92 18.40 5.56 -5.31
CA VAL A 92 18.74 4.13 -5.35
C VAL A 92 17.53 3.30 -4.94
N ILE A 93 16.88 3.67 -3.84
CA ILE A 93 15.65 3.00 -3.38
C ILE A 93 14.57 3.04 -4.45
N ARG A 94 14.28 4.23 -5.01
CA ARG A 94 13.28 4.41 -6.06
C ARG A 94 13.59 3.57 -7.30
N ARG A 95 14.85 3.53 -7.70
CA ARG A 95 15.32 2.77 -8.86
C ARG A 95 15.13 1.26 -8.65
N LEU A 96 15.55 0.72 -7.51
CA LEU A 96 15.39 -0.68 -7.15
C LEU A 96 13.92 -1.11 -7.06
N MET A 97 13.07 -0.31 -6.41
CA MET A 97 11.64 -0.60 -6.32
C MET A 97 10.95 -0.60 -7.68
N ARG A 98 11.38 0.28 -8.61
CA ARG A 98 10.82 0.35 -9.98
C ARG A 98 11.13 -0.90 -10.81
N VAL A 99 12.30 -1.49 -10.62
CA VAL A 99 12.71 -2.71 -11.36
C VAL A 99 12.23 -4.00 -10.70
N GLY A 100 11.53 -3.92 -9.56
CA GLY A 100 10.89 -5.06 -8.92
C GLY A 100 11.64 -5.64 -7.73
N ALA A 101 12.58 -4.90 -7.11
CA ALA A 101 13.09 -5.28 -5.80
C ALA A 101 11.92 -5.46 -4.83
N ARG A 102 12.02 -6.50 -3.98
CA ARG A 102 10.98 -6.80 -3.00
C ARG A 102 10.90 -5.73 -1.91
N ASP A 103 12.06 -5.36 -1.38
CA ASP A 103 12.23 -4.29 -0.42
C ASP A 103 13.72 -3.94 -0.29
N VAL A 104 14.02 -2.84 0.42
CA VAL A 104 15.39 -2.45 0.76
C VAL A 104 15.58 -2.57 2.26
N ILE A 105 16.49 -3.46 2.68
CA ILE A 105 16.77 -3.80 4.07
C ILE A 105 18.00 -3.02 4.55
N PRO A 106 17.95 -2.37 5.73
CA PRO A 106 19.12 -1.70 6.27
C PRO A 106 20.22 -2.67 6.69
N ILE A 107 21.48 -2.23 6.62
CA ILE A 107 22.64 -2.91 7.21
C ILE A 107 23.16 -2.05 8.36
N PRO A 108 23.21 -2.55 9.61
CA PRO A 108 22.80 -3.88 10.07
C PRO A 108 21.28 -4.10 10.04
N PRO A 109 20.81 -5.32 9.74
CA PRO A 109 19.39 -5.61 9.73
C PRO A 109 18.81 -5.63 11.15
N SER A 110 17.54 -5.21 11.30
CA SER A 110 16.82 -5.41 12.55
C SER A 110 16.15 -6.79 12.56
N GLU A 111 16.10 -7.41 13.75
CA GLU A 111 15.42 -8.70 13.91
C GLU A 111 13.92 -8.60 13.61
N GLU A 112 13.27 -7.49 13.99
CA GLU A 112 11.85 -7.25 13.77
C GLU A 112 11.52 -7.12 12.28
N ASP A 113 12.33 -6.40 11.50
CA ASP A 113 12.13 -6.24 10.07
C ASP A 113 12.30 -7.57 9.34
N LEU A 114 13.37 -8.29 9.60
CA LEU A 114 13.56 -9.62 9.01
C LEU A 114 12.49 -10.61 9.42
N LYS A 115 12.05 -10.62 10.66
CA LYS A 115 10.96 -11.49 11.13
C LYS A 115 9.66 -11.18 10.41
N ARG A 116 9.34 -9.92 10.18
CA ARG A 116 8.18 -9.48 9.42
C ARG A 116 8.24 -9.98 7.98
N GLU A 117 9.37 -9.77 7.29
CA GLU A 117 9.55 -10.21 5.90
C GLU A 117 9.53 -11.74 5.76
N LEU A 118 10.18 -12.47 6.65
CA LEU A 118 10.16 -13.94 6.64
C LEU A 118 8.75 -14.51 6.91
N SER A 119 7.96 -13.85 7.75
CA SER A 119 6.57 -14.24 8.00
C SER A 119 5.72 -14.07 6.74
N ARG A 120 5.94 -13.03 5.98
CA ARG A 120 5.28 -12.74 4.70
C ARG A 120 5.61 -13.80 3.64
N LEU A 121 6.88 -14.18 3.55
CA LEU A 121 7.31 -15.25 2.63
C LEU A 121 6.68 -16.61 2.99
N LYS A 122 6.53 -16.93 4.27
CA LYS A 122 5.89 -18.18 4.74
C LYS A 122 4.41 -18.27 4.38
N THR A 123 3.71 -17.17 4.36
CA THR A 123 2.27 -17.12 4.05
C THR A 123 1.98 -17.14 2.55
N GLY A 124 3.00 -17.18 1.70
CA GLY A 124 2.84 -17.08 0.25
C GLY A 124 2.28 -15.74 -0.20
N LEU A 125 2.23 -14.77 0.72
CA LEU A 125 1.88 -13.39 0.40
C LEU A 125 2.99 -12.86 -0.50
N GLY A 126 2.64 -12.61 -1.75
CA GLY A 126 3.50 -11.99 -2.75
C GLY A 126 4.16 -10.70 -2.24
N PRO A 127 5.01 -9.98 -3.05
CA PRO A 127 5.57 -8.71 -2.63
C PRO A 127 4.47 -7.90 -1.99
N ASP A 128 4.77 -7.28 -0.88
CA ASP A 128 3.80 -6.49 -0.16
C ASP A 128 3.19 -5.44 -1.11
N VAL A 129 2.26 -5.93 -1.91
CA VAL A 129 1.17 -5.08 -2.36
C VAL A 129 0.47 -4.54 -1.10
N ASP A 130 0.63 -5.18 0.06
CA ASP A 130 0.15 -4.76 1.36
C ASP A 130 1.07 -3.79 2.14
N ALA A 131 2.39 -3.72 1.84
CA ALA A 131 3.25 -2.66 2.42
C ALA A 131 2.97 -1.28 1.81
N ARG A 132 2.20 -1.24 0.72
CA ARG A 132 1.59 -0.03 0.14
C ARG A 132 0.08 -0.21 -0.05
N LYS A 133 -0.60 -0.94 0.82
CA LYS A 133 -2.04 -0.75 0.92
C LYS A 133 -2.25 0.64 1.48
N GLY A 134 -2.76 1.50 0.63
CA GLY A 134 -3.07 2.87 1.01
C GLY A 134 -3.88 2.89 2.30
N LYS A 135 -3.57 3.82 3.18
CA LYS A 135 -4.29 4.01 4.44
C LYS A 135 -5.68 4.57 4.14
N ILE A 136 -6.69 3.97 4.73
CA ILE A 136 -8.06 4.47 4.65
C ILE A 136 -8.39 5.30 5.89
N ILE A 137 -8.81 6.53 5.62
CA ILE A 137 -9.36 7.46 6.61
C ILE A 137 -10.83 7.62 6.29
N SER A 138 -11.71 7.13 7.13
CA SER A 138 -13.15 7.32 6.99
C SER A 138 -13.64 8.50 7.82
N VAL A 139 -14.45 9.34 7.21
CA VAL A 139 -15.09 10.48 7.86
C VAL A 139 -16.59 10.27 7.83
N ILE A 140 -17.24 10.30 8.99
CA ILE A 140 -18.68 10.06 9.13
C ILE A 140 -19.34 11.12 10.00
N ASN A 141 -20.57 11.48 9.64
CA ASN A 141 -21.38 12.38 10.42
C ASN A 141 -22.10 11.67 11.56
N SER A 142 -22.09 12.23 12.78
CA SER A 142 -23.03 11.86 13.82
C SER A 142 -24.44 12.37 13.54
N LYS A 143 -24.53 13.53 12.85
CA LYS A 143 -25.80 14.16 12.44
C LYS A 143 -25.59 14.88 11.11
N SER A 144 -26.59 14.85 10.21
CA SER A 144 -26.57 15.60 8.97
C SER A 144 -26.33 17.09 9.25
N GLY A 145 -25.44 17.71 8.44
CA GLY A 145 -25.05 19.10 8.61
C GLY A 145 -23.94 19.35 9.66
N SER A 146 -23.32 18.30 10.21
CA SER A 146 -22.20 18.46 11.18
C SER A 146 -20.87 18.86 10.51
N GLY A 147 -20.78 18.88 9.18
CA GLY A 147 -19.59 19.32 8.43
C GLY A 147 -18.61 18.20 8.08
N ALA A 148 -19.01 16.92 8.07
CA ALA A 148 -18.09 15.82 7.77
C ALA A 148 -17.48 15.94 6.38
N THR A 149 -18.27 16.21 5.35
CA THR A 149 -17.74 16.44 3.99
C THR A 149 -16.73 17.58 3.96
N THR A 150 -16.97 18.68 4.68
CA THR A 150 -16.01 19.79 4.78
C THR A 150 -14.69 19.32 5.42
N ILE A 151 -14.78 18.54 6.49
CA ILE A 151 -13.61 17.95 7.16
C ILE A 151 -12.88 16.96 6.22
N ALA A 152 -13.60 16.08 5.55
CA ALA A 152 -13.03 15.11 4.61
C ALA A 152 -12.26 15.79 3.47
N VAL A 153 -12.85 16.81 2.85
CA VAL A 153 -12.23 17.60 1.78
C VAL A 153 -10.95 18.28 2.28
N ASN A 154 -11.00 18.97 3.43
CA ASN A 154 -9.82 19.66 3.94
C ASN A 154 -8.71 18.69 4.33
N ILE A 155 -9.01 17.58 5.04
CA ILE A 155 -8.01 16.56 5.36
C ILE A 155 -7.35 16.03 4.09
N ALA A 156 -8.13 15.71 3.06
CA ALA A 156 -7.61 15.15 1.81
C ALA A 156 -6.72 16.17 1.05
N CYS A 157 -7.16 17.42 0.95
CA CYS A 157 -6.40 18.50 0.33
C CYS A 157 -5.10 18.81 1.09
N ASP A 158 -5.16 18.87 2.42
CA ASP A 158 -3.99 19.17 3.24
C ASP A 158 -2.94 18.04 3.11
N ILE A 159 -3.35 16.77 3.18
CA ILE A 159 -2.42 15.65 2.99
C ILE A 159 -1.80 15.68 1.59
N ALA A 160 -2.59 15.94 0.55
CA ALA A 160 -2.09 16.03 -0.84
C ALA A 160 -1.11 17.19 -1.03
N ALA A 161 -1.29 18.29 -0.30
CA ALA A 161 -0.42 19.45 -0.37
C ALA A 161 0.87 19.31 0.46
N MET A 162 0.89 18.45 1.48
CA MET A 162 2.05 18.22 2.35
C MET A 162 3.17 17.44 1.67
N ASP A 163 2.83 16.55 0.76
CA ASP A 163 3.80 15.68 0.08
C ASP A 163 3.32 15.37 -1.35
N GLU A 164 4.00 15.95 -2.33
CA GLU A 164 3.69 15.79 -3.76
C GLU A 164 3.96 14.36 -4.27
N ASP A 165 4.75 13.57 -3.56
CA ASP A 165 5.04 12.16 -3.88
C ASP A 165 3.92 11.23 -3.44
N LEU A 166 3.02 11.65 -2.52
CA LEU A 166 1.88 10.87 -2.07
C LEU A 166 0.71 10.96 -3.06
N LYS A 167 0.19 9.81 -3.45
CA LYS A 167 -1.08 9.72 -4.18
C LYS A 167 -2.24 9.70 -3.19
N VAL A 168 -2.93 10.82 -3.07
CA VAL A 168 -4.08 10.96 -2.17
C VAL A 168 -5.38 10.94 -2.94
N ALA A 169 -6.36 10.15 -2.49
CA ALA A 169 -7.70 10.10 -3.05
C ALA A 169 -8.75 10.56 -2.04
N LEU A 170 -9.77 11.29 -2.52
CA LEU A 170 -11.02 11.55 -1.81
C LEU A 170 -12.16 10.92 -2.58
N ILE A 171 -12.93 10.06 -1.90
CA ILE A 171 -14.05 9.32 -2.51
C ILE A 171 -15.33 9.64 -1.73
N ASP A 172 -16.33 10.15 -2.45
CA ASP A 172 -17.63 10.45 -1.89
C ASP A 172 -18.55 9.22 -1.96
N LEU A 173 -18.75 8.58 -0.83
CA LEU A 173 -19.61 7.40 -0.69
C LEU A 173 -21.01 7.73 -0.18
N ASP A 174 -21.33 9.02 0.03
CA ASP A 174 -22.72 9.42 0.26
C ASP A 174 -23.49 9.47 -1.08
N ILE A 175 -23.83 8.30 -1.59
CA ILE A 175 -24.49 8.13 -2.89
C ILE A 175 -25.91 8.74 -2.96
N GLN A 176 -26.40 9.29 -1.86
CA GLN A 176 -27.71 9.95 -1.80
C GLN A 176 -27.58 11.47 -1.77
N PHE A 177 -26.64 11.99 -0.98
CA PHE A 177 -26.54 13.42 -0.70
C PHE A 177 -25.09 13.93 -0.75
N GLY A 178 -24.21 13.19 -1.45
CA GLY A 178 -22.81 13.55 -1.57
C GLY A 178 -22.61 14.94 -2.18
N SER A 179 -21.62 15.65 -1.68
CA SER A 179 -21.37 17.05 -2.02
C SER A 179 -19.88 17.38 -2.27
N VAL A 180 -19.00 16.40 -2.26
CA VAL A 180 -17.57 16.60 -2.53
C VAL A 180 -17.35 17.36 -3.84
N SER A 181 -18.15 17.06 -4.88
CA SER A 181 -18.09 17.77 -6.16
C SER A 181 -18.28 19.28 -6.06
N LEU A 182 -19.11 19.74 -5.13
CA LEU A 182 -19.38 21.16 -4.93
C LEU A 182 -18.21 21.91 -4.28
N TYR A 183 -17.38 21.18 -3.48
CA TYR A 183 -16.25 21.77 -2.79
C TYR A 183 -15.00 21.88 -3.67
N LEU A 184 -14.82 20.96 -4.62
CA LEU A 184 -13.58 20.86 -5.40
C LEU A 184 -13.67 21.55 -6.77
N ASP A 185 -14.85 21.97 -7.22
CA ASP A 185 -15.07 22.64 -8.51
C ASP A 185 -14.38 21.95 -9.72
N VAL A 186 -14.33 20.64 -9.75
CA VAL A 186 -13.70 19.85 -10.82
C VAL A 186 -14.76 19.20 -11.72
N LYS A 187 -14.51 19.10 -13.01
CA LYS A 187 -15.37 18.35 -13.94
C LYS A 187 -15.14 16.86 -13.80
N TRP A 188 -16.21 16.11 -13.70
CA TRP A 188 -16.19 14.65 -13.49
C TRP A 188 -16.59 13.90 -14.77
N GLN A 189 -15.93 12.80 -15.02
CA GLN A 189 -16.30 11.88 -16.10
C GLN A 189 -16.97 10.60 -15.56
N ALA A 190 -16.68 10.25 -14.31
CA ALA A 190 -17.22 9.09 -13.62
C ALA A 190 -17.55 9.43 -12.16
N ASN A 191 -18.35 8.60 -11.53
CA ASN A 191 -18.73 8.69 -10.12
C ASN A 191 -18.52 7.34 -9.40
N VAL A 192 -18.67 7.31 -8.08
CA VAL A 192 -18.42 6.11 -7.29
C VAL A 192 -19.31 4.93 -7.67
N MET A 193 -20.53 5.16 -8.14
CA MET A 193 -21.42 4.07 -8.58
C MET A 193 -20.94 3.41 -9.87
N ASP A 194 -20.23 4.16 -10.75
CA ASP A 194 -19.63 3.61 -11.95
C ASP A 194 -18.50 2.64 -11.60
N ALA A 195 -17.73 2.95 -10.57
CA ALA A 195 -16.65 2.09 -10.06
C ALA A 195 -17.23 0.85 -9.32
N LEU A 196 -18.18 1.04 -8.41
CA LEU A 196 -18.81 -0.05 -7.66
C LEU A 196 -19.57 -1.00 -8.60
N GLY A 197 -20.28 -0.49 -9.61
CA GLY A 197 -20.96 -1.32 -10.61
C GLY A 197 -20.03 -2.18 -11.47
N GLN A 198 -18.74 -1.90 -11.45
CA GLN A 198 -17.71 -2.62 -12.18
C GLN A 198 -16.70 -3.33 -11.26
N ALA A 199 -16.98 -3.42 -9.95
CA ALA A 199 -16.06 -3.92 -8.93
C ALA A 199 -15.45 -5.31 -9.25
N SER A 200 -16.17 -6.18 -9.98
CA SER A 200 -15.67 -7.51 -10.35
C SER A 200 -14.56 -7.51 -11.41
N ARG A 201 -14.44 -6.43 -12.22
CA ARG A 201 -13.45 -6.27 -13.28
C ARG A 201 -12.60 -5.01 -13.11
N LEU A 202 -12.82 -4.27 -12.03
CA LEU A 202 -12.09 -3.04 -11.73
C LEU A 202 -10.63 -3.37 -11.45
N ASP A 203 -9.73 -2.74 -12.17
CA ASP A 203 -8.28 -2.78 -11.94
C ASP A 203 -7.74 -1.36 -11.67
N LYS A 204 -6.45 -1.26 -11.33
CA LYS A 204 -5.78 0.01 -11.04
C LYS A 204 -5.84 1.00 -12.19
N THR A 205 -5.68 0.52 -13.43
CA THR A 205 -5.66 1.35 -14.64
C THR A 205 -7.04 1.96 -14.90
N MET A 206 -8.07 1.11 -14.83
CA MET A 206 -9.46 1.52 -14.99
C MET A 206 -9.88 2.48 -13.88
N PHE A 207 -9.51 2.19 -12.63
CA PHE A 207 -9.83 3.05 -11.50
C PHE A 207 -9.16 4.42 -11.61
N ASN A 208 -7.86 4.48 -11.94
CA ASN A 208 -7.16 5.74 -12.18
C ASN A 208 -7.83 6.59 -13.29
N ALA A 209 -8.33 5.96 -14.35
CA ALA A 209 -9.02 6.66 -15.43
C ALA A 209 -10.37 7.25 -15.01
N MET A 210 -10.99 6.75 -13.95
CA MET A 210 -12.24 7.27 -13.39
C MET A 210 -12.02 8.47 -12.45
N MET A 211 -10.79 8.63 -11.92
CA MET A 211 -10.48 9.70 -10.98
C MET A 211 -10.30 11.03 -11.68
N SER A 212 -10.76 12.10 -11.06
CA SER A 212 -10.51 13.48 -11.48
C SER A 212 -9.41 14.09 -10.61
N ARG A 213 -8.46 14.80 -11.22
CA ARG A 213 -7.37 15.45 -10.48
C ARG A 213 -7.72 16.91 -10.21
N HIS A 214 -7.60 17.32 -8.95
CA HIS A 214 -7.74 18.69 -8.48
C HIS A 214 -6.38 19.42 -8.50
N ASP A 215 -6.37 20.74 -8.52
CA ASP A 215 -5.16 21.58 -8.57
C ASP A 215 -4.24 21.39 -7.35
N SER A 216 -4.79 20.96 -6.21
CA SER A 216 -3.99 20.59 -5.02
C SER A 216 -3.20 19.27 -5.18
N GLY A 217 -3.28 18.58 -6.31
CA GLY A 217 -2.70 17.25 -6.49
C GLY A 217 -3.63 16.11 -6.08
N LEU A 218 -4.73 16.40 -5.38
CA LEU A 218 -5.72 15.44 -4.91
C LEU A 218 -6.43 14.76 -6.09
N TYR A 219 -6.65 13.45 -5.98
CA TYR A 219 -7.53 12.69 -6.85
C TYR A 219 -8.91 12.55 -6.20
N ALA A 220 -9.97 12.76 -6.94
CA ALA A 220 -11.32 12.71 -6.40
C ALA A 220 -12.27 11.86 -7.25
N LEU A 221 -13.16 11.14 -6.58
CA LEU A 221 -14.27 10.40 -7.19
C LEU A 221 -15.57 10.81 -6.49
N PRO A 222 -16.45 11.54 -7.16
CA PRO A 222 -17.67 12.07 -6.55
C PRO A 222 -18.78 11.03 -6.40
N ALA A 223 -19.78 11.37 -5.60
CA ALA A 223 -21.07 10.70 -5.59
C ALA A 223 -21.83 10.92 -6.93
N PRO A 224 -22.81 10.08 -7.25
CA PRO A 224 -23.64 10.26 -8.45
C PRO A 224 -24.53 11.52 -8.35
N ASN A 225 -24.81 12.16 -9.49
CA ASN A 225 -25.70 13.33 -9.57
C ASN A 225 -27.19 13.02 -9.27
N LYS A 226 -27.54 11.75 -9.15
CA LYS A 226 -28.91 11.30 -8.87
C LYS A 226 -28.91 10.48 -7.59
N ILE A 227 -29.89 10.73 -6.74
CA ILE A 227 -30.11 9.96 -5.51
C ILE A 227 -30.20 8.48 -5.87
N THR A 228 -29.26 7.71 -5.32
CA THR A 228 -29.19 6.27 -5.52
C THR A 228 -29.60 5.54 -4.24
N ARG A 229 -30.33 4.44 -4.39
CA ARG A 229 -30.76 3.62 -3.26
C ARG A 229 -29.55 2.91 -2.65
N LEU A 230 -29.47 2.90 -1.31
CA LEU A 230 -28.36 2.28 -0.58
C LEU A 230 -28.26 0.76 -0.78
N ASP A 231 -29.40 0.09 -1.05
CA ASP A 231 -29.48 -1.35 -1.31
C ASP A 231 -28.94 -1.78 -2.69
N ARG A 232 -28.52 -0.84 -3.53
CA ARG A 232 -27.83 -1.13 -4.78
C ARG A 232 -26.33 -1.41 -4.62
N VAL A 233 -25.78 -1.18 -3.44
CA VAL A 233 -24.38 -1.42 -3.14
C VAL A 233 -24.27 -2.69 -2.32
N SER A 234 -23.51 -3.66 -2.79
CA SER A 234 -23.25 -4.89 -2.05
C SER A 234 -21.94 -4.82 -1.25
N SER A 235 -21.89 -5.45 -0.07
CA SER A 235 -20.66 -5.57 0.71
C SER A 235 -19.53 -6.27 -0.05
N ALA A 236 -19.87 -7.21 -0.94
CA ALA A 236 -18.89 -7.91 -1.76
C ALA A 236 -18.21 -6.99 -2.79
N ASP A 237 -18.99 -6.08 -3.42
CA ASP A 237 -18.46 -5.12 -4.37
C ASP A 237 -17.64 -4.05 -3.67
N VAL A 238 -18.06 -3.62 -2.48
CA VAL A 238 -17.29 -2.69 -1.65
C VAL A 238 -15.93 -3.29 -1.26
N LYS A 239 -15.85 -4.56 -0.84
CA LYS A 239 -14.57 -5.21 -0.54
C LYS A 239 -13.62 -5.18 -1.73
N LYS A 240 -14.08 -5.61 -2.91
CA LYS A 240 -13.27 -5.59 -4.13
C LYS A 240 -12.83 -4.17 -4.51
N PHE A 241 -13.74 -3.21 -4.40
CA PHE A 241 -13.46 -1.80 -4.63
C PHE A 241 -12.36 -1.28 -3.71
N LEU A 242 -12.47 -1.53 -2.38
CA LEU A 242 -11.46 -1.12 -1.40
C LEU A 242 -10.09 -1.76 -1.66
N ASP A 243 -10.06 -3.02 -2.13
CA ASP A 243 -8.79 -3.67 -2.48
C ASP A 243 -8.08 -2.94 -3.64
N VAL A 244 -8.82 -2.53 -4.68
CA VAL A 244 -8.26 -1.76 -5.79
C VAL A 244 -7.83 -0.36 -5.35
N VAL A 245 -8.66 0.31 -4.55
CA VAL A 245 -8.39 1.64 -4.02
C VAL A 245 -7.10 1.67 -3.19
N LYS A 246 -6.98 0.74 -2.23
CA LYS A 246 -5.76 0.58 -1.39
C LYS A 246 -4.50 0.27 -2.20
N GLN A 247 -4.64 -0.38 -3.33
CA GLN A 247 -3.52 -0.69 -4.21
C GLN A 247 -3.12 0.45 -5.14
N THR A 248 -3.97 1.48 -5.28
CA THR A 248 -3.80 2.55 -6.26
C THR A 248 -3.29 3.84 -5.62
N PHE A 249 -3.71 4.11 -4.38
CA PHE A 249 -3.41 5.34 -3.63
C PHE A 249 -2.71 5.05 -2.32
N ASP A 250 -1.85 5.97 -1.88
CA ASP A 250 -1.12 5.87 -0.61
C ASP A 250 -2.00 6.28 0.58
N VAL A 251 -2.90 7.26 0.37
CA VAL A 251 -3.90 7.69 1.36
C VAL A 251 -5.25 7.85 0.68
N VAL A 252 -6.29 7.32 1.31
CA VAL A 252 -7.66 7.40 0.81
C VAL A 252 -8.56 7.96 1.90
N VAL A 253 -9.17 9.10 1.62
CA VAL A 253 -10.19 9.69 2.48
C VAL A 253 -11.56 9.32 1.93
N LEU A 254 -12.39 8.71 2.75
CA LEU A 254 -13.75 8.30 2.41
C LEU A 254 -14.75 9.18 3.15
N ASP A 255 -15.58 9.91 2.41
CA ASP A 255 -16.72 10.63 2.95
C ASP A 255 -17.93 9.70 2.99
N LEU A 256 -18.37 9.31 4.19
CA LEU A 256 -19.38 8.28 4.40
C LEU A 256 -20.76 8.88 4.73
N PRO A 257 -21.86 8.27 4.20
CA PRO A 257 -23.20 8.61 4.64
C PRO A 257 -23.40 8.30 6.11
N LYS A 258 -24.28 9.03 6.77
CA LYS A 258 -24.66 8.78 8.18
C LYS A 258 -25.28 7.39 8.39
N ALA A 259 -25.98 6.87 7.39
CA ALA A 259 -26.69 5.60 7.49
C ALA A 259 -25.70 4.43 7.67
N ILE A 260 -25.87 3.66 8.74
CA ILE A 260 -25.11 2.42 8.94
C ILE A 260 -25.89 1.29 8.28
N ASN A 261 -25.23 0.58 7.38
CA ASN A 261 -25.72 -0.58 6.67
C ASN A 261 -24.57 -1.57 6.42
N ASP A 262 -24.87 -2.73 5.87
CA ASP A 262 -23.91 -3.83 5.73
C ASP A 262 -22.62 -3.43 4.98
N TRP A 263 -22.73 -2.61 3.93
CA TRP A 263 -21.55 -2.22 3.15
C TRP A 263 -20.75 -1.09 3.83
N ASN A 264 -21.38 -0.18 4.59
CA ASN A 264 -20.66 0.82 5.40
C ASN A 264 -19.89 0.16 6.53
N GLU A 265 -20.45 -0.87 7.15
CA GLU A 265 -19.75 -1.64 8.18
C GLU A 265 -18.46 -2.26 7.66
N GLU A 266 -18.45 -2.77 6.42
CA GLU A 266 -17.24 -3.29 5.78
C GLU A 266 -16.19 -2.21 5.54
N ILE A 267 -16.62 -0.98 5.20
CA ILE A 267 -15.69 0.16 5.06
C ILE A 267 -15.09 0.54 6.41
N LEU A 268 -15.91 0.65 7.43
CA LEU A 268 -15.43 1.01 8.77
C LEU A 268 -14.46 -0.04 9.33
N LYS A 269 -14.71 -1.34 9.10
CA LYS A 269 -13.78 -2.42 9.44
C LYS A 269 -12.45 -2.35 8.69
N ALA A 270 -12.47 -1.88 7.44
CA ALA A 270 -11.30 -1.76 6.58
C ALA A 270 -10.50 -0.47 6.81
N SER A 271 -11.03 0.47 7.61
CA SER A 271 -10.44 1.79 7.85
C SER A 271 -9.32 1.73 8.87
N ASP A 272 -8.21 2.41 8.58
CA ASP A 272 -7.09 2.59 9.51
C ASP A 272 -7.39 3.68 10.56
N SER A 273 -8.23 4.65 10.17
CA SER A 273 -8.71 5.73 11.07
C SER A 273 -10.14 6.08 10.75
N ILE A 274 -10.94 6.36 11.79
CA ILE A 274 -12.32 6.78 11.67
C ILE A 274 -12.51 8.09 12.41
N TYR A 275 -12.95 9.13 11.70
CA TYR A 275 -13.29 10.43 12.26
C TYR A 275 -14.80 10.59 12.33
N VAL A 276 -15.35 10.67 13.55
CA VAL A 276 -16.76 10.96 13.77
C VAL A 276 -16.92 12.45 14.03
N VAL A 277 -17.56 13.15 13.08
CA VAL A 277 -17.77 14.60 13.19
C VAL A 277 -19.02 14.88 14.01
N ILE A 278 -18.87 15.59 15.11
CA ILE A 278 -19.95 15.92 16.05
C ILE A 278 -20.08 17.42 16.24
N GLN A 279 -21.30 17.91 16.36
CA GLN A 279 -21.59 19.25 16.84
C GLN A 279 -21.85 19.23 18.35
N ARG A 280 -21.47 20.27 19.08
CA ARG A 280 -21.71 20.38 20.52
C ARG A 280 -23.20 20.59 20.80
N SER A 281 -24.00 19.52 20.78
CA SER A 281 -25.37 19.52 21.28
C SER A 281 -25.67 18.21 21.98
N LEU A 282 -26.55 18.24 22.99
CA LEU A 282 -26.93 17.06 23.78
C LEU A 282 -27.51 15.94 22.90
N ALA A 283 -28.28 16.30 21.89
CA ALA A 283 -28.88 15.35 20.96
C ALA A 283 -27.82 14.62 20.13
N VAL A 284 -26.78 15.34 19.67
CA VAL A 284 -25.69 14.79 18.86
C VAL A 284 -24.77 13.89 19.69
N LEU A 285 -24.50 14.26 20.94
CA LEU A 285 -23.69 13.43 21.86
C LEU A 285 -24.36 12.09 22.16
N ARG A 286 -25.68 12.05 22.19
CA ARG A 286 -26.45 10.79 22.34
C ARG A 286 -26.31 9.91 21.08
N ASP A 287 -26.40 10.52 19.90
CA ASP A 287 -26.38 9.80 18.60
C ASP A 287 -24.95 9.35 18.19
N ALA A 288 -23.90 9.85 18.86
CA ALA A 288 -22.49 9.48 18.64
C ALA A 288 -22.01 8.31 19.52
N ARG A 289 -22.88 7.75 20.35
CA ARG A 289 -22.64 6.53 21.14
C ARG A 289 -23.09 5.32 20.35
#